data_279727fee7dc95eea79913b70a030e7e
#
_entry.id   279727fee7dc95eea79913b70a030e7e
#
_cell.length_a   1.000
_cell.length_b   1.000
_cell.length_c   1.000
_cell.angle_alpha   90.00
_cell.angle_beta   90.00
_cell.angle_gamma   90.00
#
_symmetry.space_group_name_H-M   'P 1'
#
loop_
_entity.id
_entity.type
_entity.pdbx_description
1 polymer ?
#
loop_
_entity_poly.entity_id
_entity_poly.type
_entity_poly.pdbx_seq_one_letter_code
_entity_poly.pdbx_strand_id
1 'polypeptide(L)'
;MSFLYKELRGLDHFILGGEMKYLHHLSRMLFSCLIDADRLDTELFMDIELWRRRGCSTKMTDLLPNLEAYIQKLHLNVADTEVNRIRRKVQEQCSKTSSGEKGFYSLTVPTGGGKTLSSLLWAMKHAVSHAMNRVIIAIPYTSIIVQTASLLKGVFGEENVLEHHSNFNPDDITVSYTHLTLP
;
A
#
# COMPACT_ATOMS: atom_id res chain seq x y z
N MET A 1 23.46 21.75 15.57
CA MET A 1 24.15 20.56 16.11
C MET A 1 23.53 19.96 17.38
N SER A 2 22.82 20.70 18.25
CA SER A 2 22.25 20.15 19.50
C SER A 2 21.01 19.23 19.32
N PHE A 3 20.24 19.39 18.26
CA PHE A 3 19.00 18.63 18.03
C PHE A 3 19.28 17.17 17.61
N LEU A 4 20.20 16.97 16.67
CA LEU A 4 20.67 15.64 16.24
C LEU A 4 21.26 14.80 17.37
N TYR A 5 21.98 15.44 18.30
CA TYR A 5 22.62 14.74 19.42
C TYR A 5 21.64 14.23 20.48
N LYS A 6 20.46 14.85 20.57
CA LYS A 6 19.42 14.47 21.55
C LYS A 6 18.60 13.28 21.08
N GLU A 7 18.40 13.16 19.77
CA GLU A 7 17.71 12.01 19.17
C GLU A 7 18.60 10.77 19.06
N LEU A 8 19.91 10.97 18.83
CA LEU A 8 20.89 9.88 18.83
C LEU A 8 21.04 9.19 20.19
N ARG A 9 20.80 9.86 21.32
CA ARG A 9 20.78 9.23 22.66
C ARG A 9 19.66 8.22 22.86
N GLY A 10 18.53 8.36 22.16
CA GLY A 10 17.47 7.35 22.14
C GLY A 10 17.89 6.07 21.40
N LEU A 11 18.74 6.21 20.39
CA LEU A 11 19.33 5.09 19.65
C LEU A 11 20.35 4.32 20.49
N ASP A 12 21.12 4.97 21.35
CA ASP A 12 22.08 4.30 22.24
C ASP A 12 21.39 3.29 23.16
N HIS A 13 20.23 3.60 23.70
CA HIS A 13 19.46 2.67 24.53
C HIS A 13 18.92 1.48 23.72
N PHE A 14 18.55 1.71 22.46
CA PHE A 14 18.08 0.67 21.55
C PHE A 14 19.21 -0.26 21.08
N ILE A 15 20.39 0.30 20.83
CA ILE A 15 21.59 -0.44 20.39
C ILE A 15 22.24 -1.19 21.57
N LEU A 16 22.34 -0.57 22.75
CA LEU A 16 22.96 -1.12 23.94
C LEU A 16 22.04 -2.09 24.72
N GLY A 17 20.73 -2.07 24.45
CA GLY A 17 19.73 -2.94 25.09
C GLY A 17 19.76 -4.42 24.66
N GLY A 18 20.81 -4.88 23.96
CA GLY A 18 21.08 -6.29 23.71
C GLY A 18 20.39 -6.90 22.48
N GLU A 19 19.69 -6.13 21.68
CA GLU A 19 19.02 -6.66 20.47
C GLU A 19 19.76 -6.35 19.16
N MET A 20 21.02 -6.80 19.08
CA MET A 20 21.84 -6.71 17.84
C MET A 20 21.16 -7.29 16.59
N LYS A 21 20.19 -8.16 16.74
CA LYS A 21 19.45 -8.76 15.63
C LYS A 21 18.64 -7.75 14.79
N TYR A 22 18.33 -6.59 15.33
CA TYR A 22 17.61 -5.52 14.60
C TYR A 22 18.54 -4.48 14.00
N LEU A 23 19.84 -4.50 14.31
CA LEU A 23 20.79 -3.49 13.84
C LEU A 23 20.87 -3.44 12.31
N HIS A 24 20.83 -4.59 11.64
CA HIS A 24 20.84 -4.66 10.19
C HIS A 24 19.57 -4.06 9.57
N HIS A 25 18.39 -4.25 10.18
CA HIS A 25 17.16 -3.60 9.73
C HIS A 25 17.21 -2.09 9.93
N LEU A 26 17.67 -1.64 11.09
CA LEU A 26 17.84 -0.22 11.39
C LEU A 26 18.81 0.45 10.41
N SER A 27 19.97 -0.18 10.14
CA SER A 27 20.95 0.33 9.19
C SER A 27 20.38 0.46 7.78
N ARG A 28 19.63 -0.55 7.32
CA ARG A 28 18.95 -0.51 6.01
C ARG A 28 17.88 0.58 5.95
N MET A 29 17.08 0.74 7.01
CA MET A 29 16.08 1.80 7.08
C MET A 29 16.72 3.18 7.06
N LEU A 30 17.77 3.42 7.84
CA LEU A 30 18.49 4.68 7.85
C LEU A 30 19.13 4.98 6.49
N PHE A 31 19.75 3.99 5.87
CA PHE A 31 20.32 4.12 4.53
C PHE A 31 19.24 4.43 3.48
N SER A 32 18.11 3.73 3.53
CA SER A 32 16.98 4.01 2.65
C SER A 32 16.44 5.44 2.82
N CYS A 33 16.29 5.91 4.06
CA CYS A 33 15.86 7.28 4.34
C CYS A 33 16.87 8.31 3.83
N LEU A 34 18.17 8.03 3.95
CA LEU A 34 19.23 8.93 3.46
C LEU A 34 19.19 9.04 1.93
N ILE A 35 19.10 7.91 1.23
CA ILE A 35 18.99 7.88 -0.24
C ILE A 35 17.72 8.58 -0.72
N ASP A 36 16.61 8.37 -0.03
CA ASP A 36 15.34 9.02 -0.38
C ASP A 36 15.44 10.54 -0.19
N ALA A 37 16.02 10.99 0.92
CA ALA A 37 16.22 12.42 1.19
C ALA A 37 17.14 13.08 0.16
N ASP A 38 18.26 12.44 -0.23
CA ASP A 38 19.19 12.93 -1.23
C ASP A 38 18.52 13.07 -2.61
N ARG A 39 17.71 12.08 -2.99
CA ARG A 39 16.95 12.14 -4.26
C ARG A 39 15.87 13.21 -4.25
N LEU A 40 15.14 13.36 -3.14
CA LEU A 40 14.11 14.38 -3.00
C LEU A 40 14.72 15.80 -3.06
N ASP A 41 15.88 16.00 -2.43
CA ASP A 41 16.60 17.27 -2.47
C ASP A 41 17.10 17.58 -3.88
N THR A 42 17.68 16.60 -4.56
CA THR A 42 18.12 16.71 -5.95
C THR A 42 16.95 17.05 -6.87
N GLU A 43 15.80 16.39 -6.71
CA GLU A 43 14.61 16.67 -7.52
C GLU A 43 14.05 18.05 -7.25
N LEU A 44 13.98 18.47 -5.99
CA LEU A 44 13.56 19.83 -5.63
C LEU A 44 14.41 20.88 -6.32
N PHE A 45 15.73 20.62 -6.45
CA PHE A 45 16.65 21.51 -7.13
C PHE A 45 16.52 21.48 -8.66
N MET A 46 16.33 20.30 -9.26
CA MET A 46 16.32 20.09 -10.70
C MET A 46 14.94 20.33 -11.33
N ASP A 47 13.85 19.94 -10.65
CA ASP A 47 12.48 20.03 -11.15
C ASP A 47 11.47 20.30 -10.03
N ILE A 48 11.28 21.57 -9.73
CA ILE A 48 10.35 22.02 -8.68
C ILE A 48 8.89 21.67 -8.98
N GLU A 49 8.50 21.58 -10.26
CA GLU A 49 7.13 21.23 -10.65
C GLU A 49 6.84 19.74 -10.39
N LEU A 50 7.80 18.88 -10.67
CA LEU A 50 7.72 17.45 -10.33
C LEU A 50 7.62 17.26 -8.81
N TRP A 51 8.47 17.97 -8.06
CA TRP A 51 8.44 17.93 -6.59
C TRP A 51 7.09 18.39 -6.01
N ARG A 52 6.48 19.45 -6.55
CA ARG A 52 5.16 19.95 -6.10
C ARG A 52 4.04 18.95 -6.32
N ARG A 53 4.11 18.14 -7.39
CA ARG A 53 3.10 17.12 -7.69
C ARG A 53 3.09 15.96 -6.71
N ARG A 54 4.18 15.71 -5.99
CA ARG A 54 4.29 14.61 -5.02
C ARG A 54 3.36 14.68 -3.82
N GLY A 55 2.95 15.86 -3.41
CA GLY A 55 2.07 16.07 -2.27
C GLY A 55 0.60 15.78 -2.51
N CYS A 56 0.20 15.48 -3.74
CA CYS A 56 -1.20 15.35 -4.15
C CYS A 56 -1.68 13.90 -4.18
N SER A 57 -1.56 13.16 -3.07
CA SER A 57 -2.17 11.83 -2.97
C SER A 57 -3.62 11.92 -2.50
N THR A 58 -4.52 11.21 -3.19
CA THR A 58 -5.91 11.07 -2.76
C THR A 58 -5.97 10.31 -1.44
N LYS A 59 -6.78 10.78 -0.50
CA LYS A 59 -6.90 10.13 0.82
C LYS A 59 -7.58 8.77 0.70
N MET A 60 -7.22 7.84 1.58
CA MET A 60 -7.88 6.52 1.65
C MET A 60 -9.39 6.63 1.92
N THR A 61 -9.82 7.66 2.66
CA THR A 61 -11.24 7.96 2.92
C THR A 61 -12.01 8.25 1.65
N ASP A 62 -11.37 8.84 0.64
CA ASP A 62 -12.00 9.25 -0.61
C ASP A 62 -11.97 8.11 -1.66
N LEU A 63 -11.01 7.20 -1.53
CA LEU A 63 -10.88 6.03 -2.40
C LEU A 63 -11.78 4.85 -1.96
N LEU A 64 -12.02 4.67 -0.67
CA LEU A 64 -12.82 3.57 -0.15
C LEU A 64 -14.23 3.48 -0.74
N PRO A 65 -14.99 4.58 -0.89
CA PRO A 65 -16.32 4.55 -1.51
C PRO A 65 -16.32 4.00 -2.95
N ASN A 66 -15.25 4.25 -3.72
CA ASN A 66 -15.11 3.73 -5.09
C ASN A 66 -15.05 2.20 -5.11
N LEU A 67 -14.29 1.61 -4.16
CA LEU A 67 -14.21 0.16 -4.01
C LEU A 67 -15.54 -0.43 -3.56
N GLU A 68 -16.20 0.19 -2.60
CA GLU A 68 -17.50 -0.28 -2.10
C GLU A 68 -18.57 -0.23 -3.21
N ALA A 69 -18.62 0.85 -3.99
CA ALA A 69 -19.50 0.97 -5.13
C ALA A 69 -19.22 -0.08 -6.22
N TYR A 70 -17.93 -0.34 -6.50
CA TYR A 70 -17.52 -1.40 -7.43
C TYR A 70 -17.99 -2.78 -6.96
N ILE A 71 -17.76 -3.13 -5.70
CA ILE A 71 -18.19 -4.40 -5.11
C ILE A 71 -19.73 -4.52 -5.16
N GLN A 72 -20.45 -3.47 -4.82
CA GLN A 72 -21.91 -3.44 -4.86
C GLN A 72 -22.43 -3.65 -6.29
N LYS A 73 -21.82 -3.00 -7.28
CA LYS A 73 -22.17 -3.20 -8.70
C LYS A 73 -21.94 -4.65 -9.15
N LEU A 74 -20.85 -5.27 -8.69
CA LEU A 74 -20.61 -6.71 -8.95
C LEU A 74 -21.71 -7.58 -8.35
N HIS A 75 -22.17 -7.28 -7.15
CA HIS A 75 -23.24 -8.05 -6.50
C HIS A 75 -24.59 -7.95 -7.21
N LEU A 76 -24.91 -6.78 -7.77
CA LEU A 76 -26.17 -6.55 -8.50
C LEU A 76 -26.18 -7.27 -9.85
N ASN A 77 -25.04 -7.40 -10.49
CA ASN A 77 -24.90 -7.94 -11.85
C ASN A 77 -24.65 -9.46 -11.91
N VAL A 78 -24.63 -10.15 -10.76
CA VAL A 78 -24.27 -11.57 -10.70
C VAL A 78 -25.45 -12.39 -10.17
N ALA A 79 -25.71 -13.56 -10.81
CA ALA A 79 -26.72 -14.49 -10.38
C ALA A 79 -26.55 -14.94 -8.90
N ASP A 80 -27.64 -15.21 -8.21
CA ASP A 80 -27.61 -15.64 -6.81
C ASP A 80 -27.22 -17.12 -6.69
N THR A 81 -25.94 -17.41 -6.97
CA THR A 81 -25.34 -18.72 -6.83
C THR A 81 -24.76 -18.91 -5.42
N GLU A 82 -24.57 -20.16 -5.00
CA GLU A 82 -23.95 -20.49 -3.72
C GLU A 82 -22.57 -19.85 -3.58
N VAL A 83 -21.75 -19.86 -4.63
CA VAL A 83 -20.44 -19.23 -4.66
C VAL A 83 -20.52 -17.72 -4.40
N ASN A 84 -21.50 -17.05 -4.98
CA ASN A 84 -21.69 -15.61 -4.78
C ASN A 84 -22.22 -15.27 -3.39
N ARG A 85 -23.02 -16.15 -2.78
CA ARG A 85 -23.40 -16.03 -1.36
C ARG A 85 -22.20 -16.17 -0.43
N ILE A 86 -21.29 -17.11 -0.72
CA ILE A 86 -20.04 -17.27 0.03
C ILE A 86 -19.17 -16.01 -0.11
N ARG A 87 -18.98 -15.47 -1.31
CA ARG A 87 -18.23 -14.23 -1.55
C ARG A 87 -18.78 -13.06 -0.74
N ARG A 88 -20.10 -12.88 -0.72
CA ARG A 88 -20.75 -11.84 0.10
C ARG A 88 -20.46 -12.02 1.59
N LYS A 89 -20.61 -13.25 2.11
CA LYS A 89 -20.30 -13.56 3.52
C LYS A 89 -18.84 -13.26 3.88
N VAL A 90 -17.89 -13.62 2.99
CA VAL A 90 -16.47 -13.32 3.21
C VAL A 90 -16.22 -11.81 3.26
N GLN A 91 -16.81 -11.04 2.33
CA GLN A 91 -16.67 -9.58 2.30
C GLN A 91 -17.31 -8.92 3.54
N GLU A 92 -18.45 -9.40 4.02
CA GLU A 92 -19.07 -8.93 5.24
C GLU A 92 -18.19 -9.19 6.47
N GLN A 93 -17.60 -10.38 6.57
CA GLN A 93 -16.68 -10.74 7.66
C GLN A 93 -15.42 -9.86 7.60
N CYS A 94 -14.83 -9.69 6.43
CA CYS A 94 -13.70 -8.77 6.21
C CYS A 94 -14.05 -7.35 6.64
N SER A 95 -15.21 -6.86 6.25
CA SER A 95 -15.68 -5.52 6.64
C SER A 95 -15.85 -5.37 8.15
N LYS A 96 -16.43 -6.37 8.83
CA LYS A 96 -16.65 -6.33 10.29
C LYS A 96 -15.35 -6.39 11.10
N THR A 97 -14.34 -7.12 10.61
CA THR A 97 -13.08 -7.31 11.33
C THR A 97 -12.04 -6.22 11.03
N SER A 98 -12.33 -5.34 10.09
CA SER A 98 -11.37 -4.31 9.62
C SER A 98 -11.03 -3.24 10.65
N SER A 99 -11.88 -3.02 11.65
CA SER A 99 -11.64 -2.06 12.75
C SER A 99 -10.85 -2.64 13.92
N GLY A 100 -10.40 -3.90 13.81
CA GLY A 100 -9.54 -4.53 14.82
C GLY A 100 -8.19 -3.82 15.00
N GLU A 101 -7.43 -4.20 16.02
CA GLU A 101 -6.12 -3.62 16.31
C GLU A 101 -5.11 -3.87 15.19
N LYS A 102 -4.03 -3.05 15.13
CA LYS A 102 -2.93 -3.28 14.20
C LYS A 102 -2.22 -4.59 14.53
N GLY A 103 -1.98 -5.42 13.52
CA GLY A 103 -1.36 -6.73 13.72
C GLY A 103 -1.33 -7.58 12.45
N PHE A 104 -1.11 -8.87 12.65
CA PHE A 104 -1.11 -9.86 11.57
C PHE A 104 -2.48 -10.51 11.48
N TYR A 105 -3.02 -10.55 10.26
CA TYR A 105 -4.30 -11.16 9.97
C TYR A 105 -4.15 -12.18 8.86
N SER A 106 -4.93 -13.24 8.89
CA SER A 106 -4.97 -14.26 7.84
C SER A 106 -6.38 -14.38 7.26
N LEU A 107 -6.46 -14.52 5.94
CA LEU A 107 -7.70 -14.75 5.22
C LEU A 107 -7.63 -16.10 4.52
N THR A 108 -8.31 -17.10 5.07
CA THR A 108 -8.39 -18.44 4.51
C THR A 108 -9.73 -18.62 3.80
N VAL A 109 -9.69 -18.60 2.47
CA VAL A 109 -10.86 -18.75 1.60
C VAL A 109 -10.49 -19.65 0.43
N PRO A 110 -11.38 -20.57 -0.02
CA PRO A 110 -11.16 -21.41 -1.19
C PRO A 110 -10.85 -20.60 -2.46
N THR A 111 -10.20 -21.22 -3.43
CA THR A 111 -9.96 -20.63 -4.75
C THR A 111 -11.30 -20.23 -5.38
N GLY A 112 -11.36 -19.05 -5.97
CA GLY A 112 -12.62 -18.50 -6.52
C GLY A 112 -13.53 -17.82 -5.49
N GLY A 113 -13.22 -17.88 -4.18
CA GLY A 113 -14.02 -17.27 -3.12
C GLY A 113 -13.87 -15.76 -2.94
N GLY A 114 -13.24 -15.05 -3.88
CA GLY A 114 -13.15 -13.59 -3.89
C GLY A 114 -12.06 -12.99 -2.99
N LYS A 115 -10.99 -13.74 -2.72
CA LYS A 115 -9.87 -13.31 -1.84
C LYS A 115 -9.35 -11.90 -2.13
N THR A 116 -9.06 -11.60 -3.37
CA THR A 116 -8.43 -10.32 -3.77
C THR A 116 -9.28 -9.11 -3.38
N LEU A 117 -10.55 -9.11 -3.73
CA LEU A 117 -11.45 -7.99 -3.40
C LEU A 117 -11.78 -7.93 -1.90
N SER A 118 -11.93 -9.10 -1.25
CA SER A 118 -12.25 -9.16 0.18
C SER A 118 -11.06 -8.69 1.04
N SER A 119 -9.83 -9.11 0.69
CA SER A 119 -8.62 -8.63 1.38
C SER A 119 -8.36 -7.16 1.15
N LEU A 120 -8.60 -6.66 -0.07
CA LEU A 120 -8.47 -5.24 -0.38
C LEU A 120 -9.51 -4.40 0.39
N LEU A 121 -10.78 -4.84 0.43
CA LEU A 121 -11.83 -4.17 1.21
C LEU A 121 -11.45 -4.10 2.68
N TRP A 122 -10.97 -5.21 3.25
CA TRP A 122 -10.48 -5.25 4.63
C TRP A 122 -9.33 -4.26 4.83
N ALA A 123 -8.31 -4.32 3.97
CA ALA A 123 -7.10 -3.50 4.08
C ALA A 123 -7.42 -2.00 3.98
N MET A 124 -8.28 -1.59 3.05
CA MET A 124 -8.67 -0.18 2.90
C MET A 124 -9.50 0.31 4.09
N LYS A 125 -10.46 -0.48 4.58
CA LYS A 125 -11.22 -0.13 5.79
C LYS A 125 -10.33 -0.05 7.02
N HIS A 126 -9.38 -0.98 7.16
CA HIS A 126 -8.38 -0.95 8.23
C HIS A 126 -7.47 0.27 8.13
N ALA A 127 -7.03 0.61 6.91
CA ALA A 127 -6.23 1.80 6.66
C ALA A 127 -6.98 3.09 7.05
N VAL A 128 -8.26 3.20 6.71
CA VAL A 128 -9.10 4.34 7.11
C VAL A 128 -9.25 4.39 8.64
N SER A 129 -9.56 3.26 9.29
CA SER A 129 -9.75 3.19 10.74
C SER A 129 -8.51 3.58 11.55
N HIS A 130 -7.31 3.36 10.96
CA HIS A 130 -6.01 3.62 11.62
C HIS A 130 -5.25 4.81 11.03
N ALA A 131 -5.90 5.63 10.20
CA ALA A 131 -5.29 6.79 9.53
C ALA A 131 -4.01 6.43 8.74
N MET A 132 -4.01 5.28 8.06
CA MET A 132 -2.90 4.86 7.20
C MET A 132 -3.06 5.48 5.80
N ASN A 133 -1.95 5.87 5.19
CA ASN A 133 -1.97 6.63 3.93
C ASN A 133 -1.93 5.74 2.69
N ARG A 134 -1.58 4.45 2.81
CA ARG A 134 -1.42 3.55 1.66
C ARG A 134 -1.67 2.10 2.01
N VAL A 135 -2.02 1.31 1.00
CA VAL A 135 -2.11 -0.15 1.05
C VAL A 135 -1.09 -0.72 0.07
N ILE A 136 -0.28 -1.67 0.50
CA ILE A 136 0.70 -2.36 -0.33
C ILE A 136 0.25 -3.80 -0.53
N ILE A 137 0.13 -4.22 -1.80
CA ILE A 137 -0.26 -5.58 -2.19
C ILE A 137 0.95 -6.26 -2.81
N ALA A 138 1.52 -7.24 -2.12
CA ALA A 138 2.63 -8.03 -2.62
C ALA A 138 2.11 -9.33 -3.27
N ILE A 139 2.44 -9.53 -4.54
CA ILE A 139 2.01 -10.67 -5.35
C ILE A 139 3.24 -11.32 -5.99
N PRO A 140 3.40 -12.66 -5.92
CA PRO A 140 4.63 -13.32 -6.39
C PRO A 140 4.75 -13.45 -7.92
N TYR A 141 3.68 -13.20 -8.68
CA TYR A 141 3.65 -13.43 -10.14
C TYR A 141 3.33 -12.13 -10.89
N THR A 142 4.20 -11.73 -11.81
CA THR A 142 4.06 -10.51 -12.62
C THR A 142 2.72 -10.45 -13.38
N SER A 143 2.29 -11.55 -13.99
CA SER A 143 1.01 -11.60 -14.70
C SER A 143 -0.19 -11.26 -13.82
N ILE A 144 -0.17 -11.69 -12.56
CA ILE A 144 -1.24 -11.40 -11.59
C ILE A 144 -1.11 -9.95 -11.08
N ILE A 145 0.12 -9.42 -10.96
CA ILE A 145 0.33 -8.01 -10.62
C ILE A 145 -0.32 -7.13 -11.68
N VAL A 146 0.02 -7.33 -12.96
CA VAL A 146 -0.53 -6.57 -14.10
C VAL A 146 -2.06 -6.64 -14.13
N GLN A 147 -2.63 -7.83 -14.00
CA GLN A 147 -4.08 -8.02 -13.99
C GLN A 147 -4.74 -7.30 -12.81
N THR A 148 -4.14 -7.41 -11.62
CA THR A 148 -4.66 -6.77 -10.42
C THR A 148 -4.54 -5.25 -10.52
N ALA A 149 -3.40 -4.74 -10.97
CA ALA A 149 -3.17 -3.32 -11.18
C ALA A 149 -4.16 -2.72 -12.18
N SER A 150 -4.40 -3.39 -13.32
CA SER A 150 -5.39 -2.96 -14.31
C SER A 150 -6.80 -2.85 -13.72
N LEU A 151 -7.21 -3.84 -12.92
CA LEU A 151 -8.49 -3.79 -12.21
C LEU A 151 -8.54 -2.60 -11.25
N LEU A 152 -7.50 -2.40 -10.44
CA LEU A 152 -7.44 -1.34 -9.44
C LEU A 152 -7.39 0.06 -10.09
N LYS A 153 -6.67 0.22 -11.19
CA LYS A 153 -6.67 1.46 -12.00
C LYS A 153 -8.07 1.79 -12.51
N GLY A 154 -8.84 0.79 -12.91
CA GLY A 154 -10.24 0.98 -13.29
C GLY A 154 -11.18 1.39 -12.14
N VAL A 155 -10.83 1.06 -10.89
CA VAL A 155 -11.62 1.41 -9.69
C VAL A 155 -11.23 2.75 -9.10
N PHE A 156 -9.92 3.03 -9.04
CA PHE A 156 -9.35 4.16 -8.29
C PHE A 156 -8.81 5.29 -9.17
N GLY A 157 -8.65 5.07 -10.47
CA GLY A 157 -7.89 5.93 -11.38
C GLY A 157 -6.42 5.54 -11.44
N GLU A 158 -5.78 5.83 -12.57
CA GLU A 158 -4.37 5.47 -12.80
C GLU A 158 -3.42 6.18 -11.83
N GLU A 159 -3.74 7.42 -11.45
CA GLU A 159 -2.97 8.26 -10.56
C GLU A 159 -2.90 7.75 -9.11
N ASN A 160 -3.82 6.87 -8.72
CA ASN A 160 -3.90 6.33 -7.36
C ASN A 160 -3.36 4.90 -7.22
N VAL A 161 -2.90 4.29 -8.33
CA VAL A 161 -2.43 2.91 -8.35
C VAL A 161 -1.02 2.82 -8.92
N LEU A 162 -0.08 2.51 -8.04
CA LEU A 162 1.30 2.25 -8.41
C LEU A 162 1.50 0.76 -8.69
N GLU A 163 1.93 0.44 -9.91
CA GLU A 163 2.32 -0.90 -10.32
C GLU A 163 3.85 -0.99 -10.34
N HIS A 164 4.41 -2.00 -9.67
CA HIS A 164 5.84 -2.20 -9.61
C HIS A 164 6.21 -3.68 -9.76
N HIS A 165 7.04 -4.01 -10.75
CA HIS A 165 7.57 -5.35 -10.98
C HIS A 165 8.83 -5.29 -11.87
N SER A 166 9.57 -6.41 -11.99
CA SER A 166 10.86 -6.48 -12.70
C SER A 166 10.80 -6.15 -14.20
N ASN A 167 9.66 -6.35 -14.84
CA ASN A 167 9.45 -6.08 -16.28
C ASN A 167 8.85 -4.68 -16.54
N PHE A 168 8.83 -3.84 -15.52
CA PHE A 168 8.29 -2.50 -15.61
C PHE A 168 9.24 -1.62 -16.41
N ASN A 169 8.73 -0.97 -17.47
CA ASN A 169 9.50 -0.04 -18.27
C ASN A 169 9.35 1.38 -17.69
N PRO A 170 10.45 2.02 -17.22
CA PRO A 170 10.39 3.37 -16.68
C PRO A 170 9.86 4.42 -17.67
N ASP A 171 10.00 4.19 -18.97
CA ASP A 171 9.57 5.12 -20.02
C ASP A 171 8.03 5.16 -20.20
N ASP A 172 7.32 4.17 -19.69
CA ASP A 172 5.84 4.12 -19.71
C ASP A 172 5.19 4.90 -18.54
N ILE A 173 5.98 5.67 -17.80
CA ILE A 173 5.56 6.27 -16.54
C ILE A 173 4.93 7.63 -16.73
N THR A 174 3.68 7.75 -16.40
CA THR A 174 3.08 9.00 -15.97
C THR A 174 3.69 9.40 -14.61
N VAL A 175 3.96 10.67 -14.39
CA VAL A 175 4.77 11.35 -13.34
C VAL A 175 4.64 10.84 -11.88
N SER A 176 3.68 9.97 -11.57
CA SER A 176 3.45 9.43 -10.22
C SER A 176 4.47 8.38 -9.74
N TYR A 177 5.37 7.91 -10.62
CA TYR A 177 6.16 6.69 -10.41
C TYR A 177 7.64 6.90 -10.08
N THR A 178 8.13 8.13 -10.09
CA THR A 178 9.58 8.42 -10.04
C THR A 178 10.31 8.08 -8.73
N HIS A 179 9.66 7.46 -7.75
CA HIS A 179 10.24 7.29 -6.41
C HIS A 179 10.17 5.91 -5.77
N LEU A 180 9.95 4.85 -6.54
CA LEU A 180 10.14 3.48 -6.05
C LEU A 180 11.42 2.88 -6.64
N THR A 181 12.55 3.52 -6.39
CA THR A 181 13.83 2.80 -6.44
C THR A 181 14.03 2.16 -5.07
N LEU A 182 13.55 0.95 -4.94
CA LEU A 182 14.02 0.05 -3.90
C LEU A 182 15.47 -0.33 -4.22
N PRO A 183 16.34 -0.36 -3.22
CA PRO A 183 17.71 -0.87 -3.38
C PRO A 183 17.70 -2.33 -3.76
#